data_ef95d2667d2ee88aa78592497f07a93c
#
_entry.id   ef95d2667d2ee88aa78592497f07a93c
#
_cell.length_a   1.000
_cell.length_b   1.000
_cell.length_c   1.000
_cell.angle_alpha   90.00
_cell.angle_beta   90.00
_cell.angle_gamma   90.00
#
_symmetry.space_group_name_H-M   'P 1'
#
loop_
_entity.id
_entity.type
_entity.pdbx_description
1 polymer ?
#
loop_
_entity_poly.entity_id
_entity_poly.type
_entity_poly.pdbx_seq_one_letter_code
_entity_poly.pdbx_strand_id
1 'polypeptide(L)'
;QPNANRAYLVSTAASPNGPFRFNSKAQGLVSVFDTSTRTEMTAAQSDPNVRRSAPLNLNQGVNFAATPPERIFHTNPVAMAWRPDGSDAWVVVQNTDLLVRVTVDGNGIPTIGAPLAAGPGSIVRADLHNVSAGQIAGKAPRGIAINSSGTRAYIYNFISRSVSNINIANPTAPTIVGTAQASPLPAAGSLAETAQLGGELFNTGRGPQGRMSNEGWGSCVVCQPDGR
;
A
#
# COMPACT_ATOMS: atom_id res chain seq x y z
N GLN A 1 -12.04 0.72 -12.90
CA GLN A 1 -11.16 0.32 -14.01
C GLN A 1 -11.64 1.03 -15.28
N PRO A 2 -10.75 1.72 -16.01
CA PRO A 2 -11.11 2.31 -17.29
C PRO A 2 -11.70 1.26 -18.25
N ASN A 3 -12.75 1.64 -18.96
CA ASN A 3 -13.41 0.80 -19.98
C ASN A 3 -14.02 -0.53 -19.49
N ALA A 4 -14.25 -0.68 -18.19
CA ALA A 4 -14.89 -1.84 -17.62
C ALA A 4 -15.99 -1.43 -16.62
N ASN A 5 -17.06 -2.21 -16.52
CA ASN A 5 -18.12 -2.01 -15.55
C ASN A 5 -17.67 -2.52 -14.15
N ARG A 6 -16.54 -2.01 -13.67
CA ARG A 6 -15.93 -2.43 -12.41
C ARG A 6 -15.47 -1.22 -11.60
N ALA A 7 -15.84 -1.20 -10.33
CA ALA A 7 -15.29 -0.29 -9.32
C ALA A 7 -14.46 -1.08 -8.31
N TYR A 8 -13.32 -0.54 -7.94
CA TYR A 8 -12.40 -1.15 -6.99
C TYR A 8 -12.26 -0.24 -5.78
N LEU A 9 -12.30 -0.85 -4.61
CA LEU A 9 -12.19 -0.16 -3.32
C LEU A 9 -11.07 -0.78 -2.51
N VAL A 10 -10.14 0.04 -2.08
CA VAL A 10 -9.13 -0.36 -1.09
C VAL A 10 -9.66 -0.09 0.31
N SER A 11 -9.41 -1.01 1.23
CA SER A 11 -9.86 -0.88 2.61
C SER A 11 -8.95 -1.65 3.57
N THR A 12 -9.04 -1.33 4.85
CA THR A 12 -8.42 -2.10 5.91
C THR A 12 -9.50 -2.88 6.66
N ALA A 13 -9.31 -4.19 6.80
CA ALA A 13 -10.11 -5.00 7.69
C ALA A 13 -9.28 -5.37 8.92
N ALA A 14 -9.85 -5.18 10.10
CA ALA A 14 -9.28 -5.63 11.37
C ALA A 14 -10.16 -6.74 11.95
N SER A 15 -9.53 -7.80 12.46
CA SER A 15 -10.23 -8.89 13.13
C SER A 15 -9.69 -9.08 14.54
N PRO A 16 -10.32 -8.49 15.56
CA PRO A 16 -9.86 -8.59 16.95
C PRO A 16 -9.95 -10.03 17.50
N ASN A 17 -10.85 -10.83 16.95
CA ASN A 17 -11.14 -12.20 17.43
C ASN A 17 -10.43 -13.30 16.62
N GLY A 18 -9.69 -12.95 15.58
CA GLY A 18 -8.94 -13.92 14.78
C GLY A 18 -7.67 -14.40 15.49
N PRO A 19 -7.04 -15.49 14.99
CA PRO A 19 -5.73 -15.90 15.49
C PRO A 19 -4.72 -14.76 15.34
N PHE A 20 -3.74 -14.70 16.24
CA PHE A 20 -2.70 -13.67 16.20
C PHE A 20 -1.74 -13.91 15.04
N ARG A 21 -2.18 -13.57 13.84
CA ARG A 21 -1.45 -13.72 12.58
C ARG A 21 -1.54 -12.42 11.80
N PHE A 22 -0.49 -12.14 11.02
CA PHE A 22 -0.38 -10.94 10.18
C PHE A 22 -1.49 -10.81 9.12
N ASN A 23 -2.01 -11.94 8.62
CA ASN A 23 -3.08 -11.97 7.61
C ASN A 23 -4.50 -12.02 8.21
N SER A 24 -4.64 -11.94 9.53
CA SER A 24 -5.93 -11.98 10.22
C SER A 24 -6.23 -10.70 10.98
N LYS A 25 -5.24 -10.13 11.68
CA LYS A 25 -5.44 -8.98 12.58
C LYS A 25 -5.62 -7.66 11.84
N ALA A 26 -4.83 -7.41 10.81
CA ALA A 26 -4.95 -6.25 9.95
C ALA A 26 -4.70 -6.67 8.50
N GLN A 27 -5.70 -6.51 7.65
CA GLN A 27 -5.68 -6.95 6.28
C GLN A 27 -5.86 -5.74 5.37
N GLY A 28 -4.93 -5.53 4.43
CA GLY A 28 -5.14 -4.61 3.33
C GLY A 28 -5.93 -5.33 2.24
N LEU A 29 -7.14 -4.87 1.97
CA LEU A 29 -8.06 -5.52 1.04
C LEU A 29 -8.28 -4.67 -0.21
N VAL A 30 -8.52 -5.35 -1.33
CA VAL A 30 -9.11 -4.78 -2.54
C VAL A 30 -10.42 -5.51 -2.83
N SER A 31 -11.54 -4.80 -2.65
CA SER A 31 -12.86 -5.27 -3.05
C SER A 31 -13.15 -4.81 -4.48
N VAL A 32 -13.98 -5.56 -5.19
CA VAL A 32 -14.43 -5.21 -6.55
C VAL A 32 -15.94 -5.32 -6.64
N PHE A 33 -16.55 -4.35 -7.29
CA PHE A 33 -17.98 -4.25 -7.51
C PHE A 33 -18.29 -4.21 -9.01
N ASP A 34 -19.24 -5.00 -9.42
CA ASP A 34 -19.85 -4.85 -10.73
C ASP A 34 -20.80 -3.66 -10.68
N THR A 35 -20.51 -2.62 -11.47
CA THR A 35 -21.30 -1.37 -11.44
C THR A 35 -22.62 -1.50 -12.21
N SER A 36 -22.76 -2.50 -13.08
CA SER A 36 -24.01 -2.75 -13.82
C SER A 36 -25.03 -3.49 -12.96
N THR A 37 -24.60 -4.49 -12.20
CA THR A 37 -25.46 -5.25 -11.29
C THR A 37 -25.52 -4.66 -9.87
N ARG A 38 -24.57 -3.75 -9.53
CA ARG A 38 -24.40 -3.12 -8.22
C ARG A 38 -24.12 -4.15 -7.12
N THR A 39 -23.42 -5.21 -7.44
CA THR A 39 -23.07 -6.28 -6.51
C THR A 39 -21.58 -6.38 -6.29
N GLU A 40 -21.16 -6.74 -5.08
CA GLU A 40 -19.78 -7.07 -4.80
C GLU A 40 -19.45 -8.41 -5.46
N MET A 41 -18.31 -8.44 -6.16
CA MET A 41 -17.76 -9.67 -6.72
C MET A 41 -16.92 -10.35 -5.63
N THR A 42 -17.12 -11.64 -5.45
CA THR A 42 -16.40 -12.43 -4.46
C THR A 42 -15.52 -13.47 -5.14
N ALA A 43 -14.38 -13.79 -4.53
CA ALA A 43 -13.53 -14.89 -4.94
C ALA A 43 -13.35 -15.87 -3.79
N ALA A 44 -13.17 -17.15 -4.13
CA ALA A 44 -12.84 -18.17 -3.14
C ALA A 44 -11.48 -17.84 -2.51
N GLN A 45 -11.43 -17.83 -1.18
CA GLN A 45 -10.20 -17.65 -0.42
C GLN A 45 -9.76 -18.99 0.13
N SER A 46 -8.47 -19.33 -0.03
CA SER A 46 -7.89 -20.54 0.53
C SER A 46 -7.64 -20.42 2.03
N ASP A 47 -7.39 -19.21 2.53
CA ASP A 47 -7.20 -18.94 3.96
C ASP A 47 -8.54 -18.59 4.61
N PRO A 48 -9.05 -19.39 5.57
CA PRO A 48 -10.32 -19.15 6.23
C PRO A 48 -10.34 -17.89 7.09
N ASN A 49 -9.17 -17.31 7.39
CA ASN A 49 -9.05 -16.09 8.17
C ASN A 49 -9.13 -14.83 7.31
N VAL A 50 -9.06 -14.97 5.98
CA VAL A 50 -9.22 -13.86 5.06
C VAL A 50 -10.70 -13.57 4.85
N ARG A 51 -11.07 -12.28 4.79
CA ARG A 51 -12.45 -11.88 4.50
C ARG A 51 -12.88 -12.40 3.13
N ARG A 52 -13.88 -13.26 3.10
CA ARG A 52 -14.33 -13.95 1.88
C ARG A 52 -14.95 -13.05 0.83
N SER A 53 -15.51 -11.92 1.23
CA SER A 53 -16.12 -10.97 0.30
C SER A 53 -15.09 -10.16 -0.50
N ALA A 54 -13.88 -9.97 0.02
CA ALA A 54 -12.83 -9.24 -0.70
C ALA A 54 -11.99 -10.21 -1.52
N PRO A 55 -11.92 -10.07 -2.85
CA PRO A 55 -11.19 -11.02 -3.69
C PRO A 55 -9.67 -10.95 -3.51
N LEU A 56 -9.11 -9.85 -3.01
CA LEU A 56 -7.68 -9.73 -2.80
C LEU A 56 -7.35 -9.25 -1.39
N ASN A 57 -6.53 -10.01 -0.68
CA ASN A 57 -5.74 -9.55 0.46
C ASN A 57 -4.31 -9.24 -0.02
N LEU A 58 -3.87 -8.00 0.13
CA LEU A 58 -2.56 -7.56 -0.33
C LEU A 58 -1.40 -8.31 0.33
N ASN A 59 -1.61 -8.88 1.52
CA ASN A 59 -0.60 -9.70 2.19
C ASN A 59 -0.44 -11.11 1.59
N GLN A 60 -1.31 -11.55 0.66
CA GLN A 60 -1.16 -12.85 -0.01
C GLN A 60 0.17 -12.99 -0.77
N GLY A 61 0.75 -11.89 -1.23
CA GLY A 61 2.02 -11.89 -1.92
C GLY A 61 3.25 -11.72 -1.01
N VAL A 62 3.07 -11.56 0.31
CA VAL A 62 4.21 -11.40 1.23
C VAL A 62 4.89 -12.74 1.48
N ASN A 63 6.20 -12.81 1.26
CA ASN A 63 6.98 -13.99 1.60
C ASN A 63 7.28 -14.02 3.10
N PHE A 64 6.61 -14.90 3.85
CA PHE A 64 6.78 -15.03 5.29
C PHE A 64 8.06 -15.71 5.74
N ALA A 65 8.69 -16.47 4.85
CA ALA A 65 10.00 -17.08 5.09
C ALA A 65 11.14 -16.08 4.90
N ALA A 66 10.90 -14.95 4.24
CA ALA A 66 11.90 -13.92 4.04
C ALA A 66 12.16 -13.12 5.32
N THR A 67 13.30 -12.44 5.33
CA THR A 67 13.65 -11.44 6.35
C THR A 67 13.44 -10.03 5.79
N PRO A 68 13.35 -8.97 6.62
CA PRO A 68 13.39 -7.60 6.13
C PRO A 68 14.67 -7.33 5.29
N PRO A 69 14.63 -6.52 4.22
CA PRO A 69 13.49 -5.70 3.78
C PRO A 69 12.48 -6.41 2.86
N GLU A 70 12.63 -7.69 2.57
CA GLU A 70 11.71 -8.39 1.66
C GLU A 70 10.36 -8.67 2.30
N ARG A 71 10.35 -9.05 3.59
CA ARG A 71 9.14 -9.24 4.36
C ARG A 71 8.63 -7.91 4.88
N ILE A 72 7.78 -7.22 4.11
CA ILE A 72 7.09 -5.99 4.50
C ILE A 72 5.60 -6.22 4.31
N PHE A 73 4.81 -5.91 5.33
CA PHE A 73 3.35 -6.09 5.30
C PHE A 73 2.65 -4.98 4.55
N HIS A 74 1.56 -5.30 3.87
CA HIS A 74 0.74 -4.37 3.09
C HIS A 74 -0.55 -4.04 3.84
N THR A 75 -0.44 -3.31 4.94
CA THR A 75 -1.57 -2.89 5.76
C THR A 75 -1.89 -1.41 5.53
N ASN A 76 -3.17 -1.06 5.75
CA ASN A 76 -3.69 0.28 5.54
C ASN A 76 -3.50 0.83 4.11
N PRO A 77 -4.05 0.16 3.07
CA PRO A 77 -4.14 0.74 1.75
C PRO A 77 -5.16 1.89 1.77
N VAL A 78 -4.78 3.05 1.22
CA VAL A 78 -5.56 4.30 1.36
C VAL A 78 -5.98 4.91 0.03
N ALA A 79 -5.31 4.57 -1.05
CA ALA A 79 -5.61 5.10 -2.37
C ALA A 79 -5.22 4.09 -3.46
N MET A 80 -5.90 4.18 -4.60
CA MET A 80 -5.65 3.35 -5.77
C MET A 80 -5.88 4.17 -7.04
N ALA A 81 -5.00 4.02 -8.02
CA ALA A 81 -5.16 4.61 -9.34
C ALA A 81 -4.87 3.59 -10.44
N TRP A 82 -5.66 3.64 -11.50
CA TRP A 82 -5.48 2.83 -12.70
C TRP A 82 -4.59 3.52 -13.71
N ARG A 83 -3.79 2.75 -14.44
CA ARG A 83 -3.22 3.24 -15.68
C ARG A 83 -4.34 3.56 -16.67
N PRO A 84 -4.17 4.56 -17.56
CA PRO A 84 -5.21 4.98 -18.49
C PRO A 84 -5.71 3.87 -19.43
N ASP A 85 -4.86 2.90 -19.75
CA ASP A 85 -5.20 1.73 -20.57
C ASP A 85 -5.97 0.63 -19.81
N GLY A 86 -6.11 0.78 -18.47
CA GLY A 86 -6.79 -0.19 -17.63
C GLY A 86 -6.04 -1.50 -17.39
N SER A 87 -4.79 -1.61 -17.83
CA SER A 87 -3.98 -2.84 -17.76
C SER A 87 -3.62 -3.23 -16.32
N ASP A 88 -3.33 -2.25 -15.48
CA ASP A 88 -3.01 -2.44 -14.07
C ASP A 88 -3.36 -1.20 -13.23
N ALA A 89 -3.33 -1.37 -11.93
CA ALA A 89 -3.50 -0.30 -10.97
C ALA A 89 -2.38 -0.30 -9.95
N TRP A 90 -2.26 0.84 -9.26
CA TRP A 90 -1.27 1.03 -8.23
C TRP A 90 -1.94 1.45 -6.94
N VAL A 91 -1.64 0.73 -5.87
CA VAL A 91 -2.22 0.92 -4.52
C VAL A 91 -1.19 1.56 -3.62
N VAL A 92 -1.59 2.64 -2.97
CA VAL A 92 -0.81 3.31 -1.93
C VAL A 92 -1.09 2.63 -0.60
N VAL A 93 -0.03 2.11 0.03
CA VAL A 93 -0.07 1.45 1.33
C VAL A 93 0.60 2.36 2.35
N GLN A 94 -0.21 3.06 3.15
CA GLN A 94 0.26 4.11 4.06
C GLN A 94 1.12 3.56 5.19
N ASN A 95 0.71 2.44 5.79
CA ASN A 95 1.39 1.90 6.99
C ASN A 95 2.86 1.53 6.75
N THR A 96 3.20 1.16 5.53
CA THR A 96 4.56 0.67 5.19
C THR A 96 5.28 1.49 4.13
N ASP A 97 4.70 2.66 3.79
CA ASP A 97 5.29 3.59 2.83
C ASP A 97 5.57 2.93 1.46
N LEU A 98 4.58 2.20 0.94
CA LEU A 98 4.73 1.44 -0.31
C LEU A 98 3.76 1.91 -1.39
N LEU A 99 4.19 1.74 -2.63
CA LEU A 99 3.34 1.71 -3.81
C LEU A 99 3.35 0.29 -4.37
N VAL A 100 2.19 -0.39 -4.40
CA VAL A 100 2.05 -1.80 -4.79
C VAL A 100 1.25 -1.91 -6.08
N ARG A 101 1.75 -2.68 -7.04
CA ARG A 101 1.04 -2.98 -8.28
C ARG A 101 -0.04 -4.01 -8.06
N VAL A 102 -1.21 -3.77 -8.64
CA VAL A 102 -2.34 -4.71 -8.70
C VAL A 102 -2.70 -4.91 -10.17
N THR A 103 -2.81 -6.16 -10.58
CA THR A 103 -3.33 -6.56 -11.89
C THR A 103 -4.72 -7.15 -11.72
N VAL A 104 -5.40 -7.43 -12.82
CA VAL A 104 -6.68 -8.15 -12.81
C VAL A 104 -6.63 -9.31 -13.79
N ASP A 105 -7.34 -10.37 -13.47
CA ASP A 105 -7.56 -11.50 -14.39
C ASP A 105 -8.62 -11.17 -15.46
N GLY A 106 -8.91 -12.13 -16.32
CA GLY A 106 -9.92 -11.97 -17.39
C GLY A 106 -11.35 -11.73 -16.88
N ASN A 107 -11.63 -12.01 -15.62
CA ASN A 107 -12.92 -11.75 -14.96
C ASN A 107 -12.95 -10.42 -14.20
N GLY A 108 -11.82 -9.70 -14.15
CA GLY A 108 -11.68 -8.47 -13.39
C GLY A 108 -11.38 -8.69 -11.90
N ILE A 109 -10.99 -9.88 -11.51
CA ILE A 109 -10.60 -10.19 -10.12
C ILE A 109 -9.17 -9.68 -9.88
N PRO A 110 -8.93 -8.85 -8.85
CA PRO A 110 -7.62 -8.28 -8.58
C PRO A 110 -6.63 -9.33 -8.05
N THR A 111 -5.37 -9.16 -8.45
CA THR A 111 -4.23 -9.99 -8.04
C THR A 111 -2.96 -9.16 -7.90
N ILE A 112 -2.04 -9.55 -7.04
CA ILE A 112 -0.78 -8.85 -6.78
C ILE A 112 0.46 -9.60 -7.27
N GLY A 113 0.32 -10.50 -8.21
CA GLY A 113 1.38 -11.32 -8.76
C GLY A 113 1.21 -12.79 -8.45
N ALA A 114 2.28 -13.58 -8.57
CA ALA A 114 2.24 -15.01 -8.33
C ALA A 114 1.92 -15.33 -6.86
N PRO A 115 1.24 -16.45 -6.58
CA PRO A 115 0.98 -16.91 -5.22
C PRO A 115 2.27 -17.03 -4.40
N LEU A 116 2.16 -16.98 -3.08
CA LEU A 116 3.27 -17.17 -2.11
C LEU A 116 4.20 -18.35 -2.41
N ALA A 117 3.69 -19.41 -3.03
CA ALA A 117 4.45 -20.60 -3.43
C ALA A 117 5.48 -20.34 -4.55
N ALA A 118 5.40 -19.22 -5.24
CA ALA A 118 6.28 -18.90 -6.38
C ALA A 118 7.63 -18.25 -6.01
N GLY A 119 7.91 -18.09 -4.71
CA GLY A 119 9.20 -17.60 -4.22
C GLY A 119 9.26 -16.08 -3.98
N PRO A 120 10.40 -15.59 -3.47
CA PRO A 120 10.59 -14.17 -3.19
C PRO A 120 10.56 -13.33 -4.47
N GLY A 121 9.96 -12.14 -4.39
CA GLY A 121 9.99 -11.16 -5.47
C GLY A 121 8.85 -11.20 -6.47
N SER A 122 7.78 -11.96 -6.21
CA SER A 122 6.58 -11.98 -7.07
C SER A 122 5.73 -10.71 -6.96
N ILE A 123 5.80 -9.98 -5.83
CA ILE A 123 5.13 -8.68 -5.68
C ILE A 123 5.96 -7.59 -6.33
N VAL A 124 5.31 -6.81 -7.20
CA VAL A 124 5.90 -5.60 -7.75
C VAL A 124 5.52 -4.42 -6.86
N ARG A 125 6.52 -3.76 -6.30
CA ARG A 125 6.33 -2.59 -5.43
C ARG A 125 7.48 -1.59 -5.56
N ALA A 126 7.19 -0.32 -5.26
CA ALA A 126 8.18 0.70 -4.98
C ALA A 126 8.18 0.99 -3.47
N ASP A 127 9.32 0.88 -2.83
CA ASP A 127 9.52 1.17 -1.41
C ASP A 127 9.93 2.65 -1.26
N LEU A 128 9.01 3.48 -0.78
CA LEU A 128 9.23 4.91 -0.57
C LEU A 128 10.10 5.21 0.66
N HIS A 129 10.31 4.22 1.52
CA HIS A 129 11.06 4.35 2.77
C HIS A 129 12.20 3.32 2.87
N ASN A 130 12.96 3.16 1.79
CA ASN A 130 14.08 2.23 1.77
C ASN A 130 15.34 2.86 2.38
N VAL A 131 15.42 2.83 3.71
CA VAL A 131 16.59 3.37 4.45
C VAL A 131 17.89 2.61 4.15
N SER A 132 17.80 1.32 3.83
CA SER A 132 18.99 0.51 3.50
C SER A 132 19.65 0.96 2.21
N ALA A 133 18.87 1.49 1.26
CA ALA A 133 19.38 2.08 0.03
C ALA A 133 19.61 3.60 0.15
N GLY A 134 19.45 4.19 1.35
CA GLY A 134 19.52 5.63 1.56
C GLY A 134 18.38 6.42 0.89
N GLN A 135 17.30 5.74 0.50
CA GLN A 135 16.19 6.31 -0.26
C GLN A 135 14.97 6.49 0.65
N ILE A 136 14.77 7.70 1.15
CA ILE A 136 13.51 8.08 1.79
C ILE A 136 12.80 9.04 0.84
N ALA A 137 12.00 8.51 -0.06
CA ALA A 137 11.24 9.30 -1.03
C ALA A 137 9.94 9.84 -0.42
N GLY A 138 9.38 9.18 0.59
CA GLY A 138 8.18 9.67 1.24
C GLY A 138 7.77 8.85 2.44
N LYS A 139 7.01 9.47 3.36
CA LYS A 139 6.48 8.83 4.57
C LYS A 139 4.98 9.09 4.69
N ALA A 140 4.23 8.08 5.10
CA ALA A 140 2.78 8.05 5.21
C ALA A 140 2.10 8.55 3.91
N PRO A 141 2.28 7.85 2.79
CA PRO A 141 1.65 8.20 1.52
C PRO A 141 0.13 8.09 1.65
N ARG A 142 -0.62 9.06 1.04
CA ARG A 142 -2.08 9.12 1.15
C ARG A 142 -2.81 9.29 -0.18
N GLY A 143 -2.14 9.69 -1.21
CA GLY A 143 -2.77 9.94 -2.51
C GLY A 143 -1.90 9.53 -3.67
N ILE A 144 -2.54 9.25 -4.80
CA ILE A 144 -1.88 8.86 -6.04
C ILE A 144 -2.56 9.51 -7.24
N ALA A 145 -1.76 9.98 -8.18
CA ALA A 145 -2.20 10.32 -9.53
C ALA A 145 -1.25 9.66 -10.53
N ILE A 146 -1.80 9.18 -11.65
CA ILE A 146 -1.03 8.63 -12.77
C ILE A 146 -1.19 9.56 -13.97
N ASN A 147 -0.09 9.85 -14.67
CA ASN A 147 -0.14 10.69 -15.86
C ASN A 147 -0.90 10.02 -17.01
N SER A 148 -1.33 10.81 -17.97
CA SER A 148 -2.13 10.34 -19.12
C SER A 148 -1.44 9.31 -19.99
N SER A 149 -0.09 9.27 -20.00
CA SER A 149 0.67 8.23 -20.72
C SER A 149 0.86 6.93 -19.92
N GLY A 150 0.42 6.88 -18.65
CA GLY A 150 0.56 5.71 -17.79
C GLY A 150 2.01 5.38 -17.40
N THR A 151 2.94 6.33 -17.56
CA THR A 151 4.38 6.09 -17.33
C THR A 151 4.90 6.63 -16.01
N ARG A 152 4.12 7.49 -15.34
CA ARG A 152 4.50 8.13 -14.07
C ARG A 152 3.36 8.06 -13.06
N ALA A 153 3.71 7.71 -11.82
CA ALA A 153 2.85 7.85 -10.66
C ALA A 153 3.40 8.94 -9.74
N TYR A 154 2.54 9.83 -9.28
CA TYR A 154 2.83 10.89 -8.32
C TYR A 154 2.14 10.56 -7.01
N ILE A 155 2.92 10.45 -5.93
CA ILE A 155 2.46 10.00 -4.63
C ILE A 155 2.57 11.16 -3.65
N TYR A 156 1.44 11.58 -3.07
CA TYR A 156 1.44 12.55 -1.98
C TYR A 156 1.78 11.88 -0.67
N ASN A 157 2.81 12.38 0.02
CA ASN A 157 3.32 11.86 1.29
C ASN A 157 2.98 12.85 2.41
N PHE A 158 2.08 12.44 3.29
CA PHE A 158 1.50 13.30 4.32
C PHE A 158 2.54 13.76 5.36
N ILE A 159 3.30 12.83 5.93
CA ILE A 159 4.27 13.14 6.99
C ILE A 159 5.49 13.88 6.43
N SER A 160 6.04 13.45 5.30
CA SER A 160 7.17 14.15 4.68
C SER A 160 6.76 15.39 3.90
N ARG A 161 5.44 15.71 3.79
CA ARG A 161 4.91 16.89 3.08
C ARG A 161 5.48 17.04 1.69
N SER A 162 5.55 15.94 0.96
CA SER A 162 6.24 15.85 -0.33
C SER A 162 5.43 15.10 -1.36
N VAL A 163 5.85 15.19 -2.61
CA VAL A 163 5.32 14.37 -3.71
C VAL A 163 6.47 13.56 -4.30
N SER A 164 6.35 12.25 -4.24
CA SER A 164 7.28 11.32 -4.90
C SER A 164 6.88 11.10 -6.35
N ASN A 165 7.84 11.12 -7.26
CA ASN A 165 7.68 10.80 -8.67
C ASN A 165 8.25 9.40 -8.92
N ILE A 166 7.40 8.46 -9.32
CA ILE A 166 7.76 7.06 -9.57
C ILE A 166 7.61 6.77 -11.07
N ASN A 167 8.66 6.24 -11.67
CA ASN A 167 8.61 5.72 -13.02
C ASN A 167 7.95 4.33 -13.00
N ILE A 168 6.80 4.21 -13.66
CA ILE A 168 6.03 2.98 -13.82
C ILE A 168 5.89 2.56 -15.30
N ALA A 169 6.71 3.12 -16.19
CA ALA A 169 6.72 2.76 -17.61
C ALA A 169 7.02 1.26 -17.80
N ASN A 170 7.98 0.73 -17.04
CA ASN A 170 8.11 -0.71 -16.84
C ASN A 170 7.31 -1.11 -15.60
N PRO A 171 6.11 -1.69 -15.76
CA PRO A 171 5.24 -1.98 -14.62
C PRO A 171 5.74 -3.12 -13.72
N THR A 172 6.78 -3.86 -14.13
CA THR A 172 7.40 -4.92 -13.31
C THR A 172 8.64 -4.46 -12.55
N ALA A 173 9.15 -3.26 -12.84
CA ALA A 173 10.33 -2.70 -12.21
C ALA A 173 10.15 -1.17 -12.00
N PRO A 174 9.27 -0.75 -11.09
CA PRO A 174 9.08 0.67 -10.78
C PRO A 174 10.33 1.26 -10.15
N THR A 175 10.65 2.51 -10.48
CA THR A 175 11.82 3.20 -9.93
C THR A 175 11.45 4.59 -9.41
N ILE A 176 12.04 4.98 -8.28
CA ILE A 176 11.89 6.33 -7.74
C ILE A 176 12.75 7.26 -8.59
N VAL A 177 12.12 8.29 -9.17
CA VAL A 177 12.80 9.30 -10.01
C VAL A 177 13.29 10.46 -9.15
N GLY A 178 12.51 10.83 -8.15
CA GLY A 178 12.81 11.91 -7.24
C GLY A 178 11.61 12.31 -6.38
N THR A 179 11.83 13.28 -5.54
CA THR A 179 10.83 13.80 -4.61
C THR A 179 10.86 15.32 -4.62
N ALA A 180 9.69 15.94 -4.68
CA ALA A 180 9.53 17.39 -4.55
C ALA A 180 8.89 17.72 -3.20
N GLN A 181 9.49 18.65 -2.47
CA GLN A 181 8.92 19.16 -1.22
C GLN A 181 7.70 20.05 -1.53
N ALA A 182 6.53 19.69 -0.99
CA ALA A 182 5.30 20.44 -1.21
C ALA A 182 5.12 21.59 -0.20
N SER A 183 5.62 21.41 1.03
CA SER A 183 5.66 22.47 2.04
C SER A 183 6.84 22.26 3.00
N PRO A 184 7.35 23.33 3.65
CA PRO A 184 8.48 23.20 4.56
C PRO A 184 8.21 22.24 5.71
N LEU A 185 9.24 21.50 6.10
CA LEU A 185 9.23 20.72 7.33
C LEU A 185 9.39 21.68 8.53
N PRO A 186 8.92 21.29 9.73
CA PRO A 186 9.16 22.06 10.94
C PRO A 186 10.66 22.28 11.21
N ALA A 187 10.98 23.38 11.85
CA ALA A 187 12.35 23.66 12.27
C ALA A 187 12.82 22.64 13.28
N ALA A 188 14.07 22.21 13.15
CA ALA A 188 14.70 21.26 14.06
C ALA A 188 14.66 21.77 15.51
N GLY A 189 14.35 20.90 16.48
CA GLY A 189 14.21 21.21 17.89
C GLY A 189 12.91 21.93 18.28
N SER A 190 12.02 22.21 17.31
CA SER A 190 10.74 22.86 17.61
C SER A 190 9.68 21.89 18.15
N LEU A 191 8.69 22.43 18.88
CA LEU A 191 7.50 21.65 19.28
C LEU A 191 6.76 21.08 18.05
N ALA A 192 6.75 21.81 16.94
CA ALA A 192 6.13 21.36 15.70
C ALA A 192 6.85 20.14 15.10
N GLU A 193 8.19 20.05 15.23
CA GLU A 193 8.94 18.85 14.84
C GLU A 193 8.57 17.66 15.74
N THR A 194 8.50 17.88 17.06
CA THR A 194 8.09 16.83 18.01
C THR A 194 6.68 16.30 17.67
N ALA A 195 5.75 17.20 17.35
CA ALA A 195 4.40 16.83 16.93
C ALA A 195 4.42 16.07 15.60
N GLN A 196 5.28 16.42 14.64
CA GLN A 196 5.44 15.70 13.38
C GLN A 196 6.01 14.28 13.60
N LEU A 197 6.99 14.12 14.50
CA LEU A 197 7.51 12.81 14.88
C LEU A 197 6.44 11.92 15.52
N GLY A 198 5.60 12.50 16.39
CA GLY A 198 4.43 11.83 16.93
C GLY A 198 3.45 11.40 15.84
N GLY A 199 3.19 12.29 14.87
CA GLY A 199 2.39 11.99 13.69
C GLY A 199 3.00 10.87 12.83
N GLU A 200 4.31 10.81 12.70
CA GLU A 200 5.00 9.71 11.99
C GLU A 200 4.76 8.38 12.70
N LEU A 201 5.01 8.31 14.01
CA LEU A 201 4.77 7.11 14.82
C LEU A 201 3.31 6.62 14.77
N PHE A 202 2.36 7.56 14.68
CA PHE A 202 0.95 7.23 14.59
C PHE A 202 0.57 6.66 13.21
N ASN A 203 1.10 7.22 12.12
CA ASN A 203 0.65 6.97 10.76
C ASN A 203 1.42 5.90 9.99
N THR A 204 2.65 5.53 10.41
CA THR A 204 3.44 4.51 9.71
C THR A 204 3.96 3.45 10.66
N GLY A 205 3.89 2.20 10.27
CA GLY A 205 4.43 1.07 11.02
C GLY A 205 5.94 0.93 10.94
N ARG A 206 6.59 1.65 10.01
CA ARG A 206 8.05 1.68 9.86
C ARG A 206 8.70 2.84 10.64
N GLY A 207 7.95 3.89 10.92
CA GLY A 207 8.30 5.03 11.79
C GLY A 207 9.67 5.64 11.56
N PRO A 208 10.10 6.51 12.47
CA PRO A 208 11.49 6.94 12.54
C PRO A 208 12.41 5.74 12.75
N GLN A 209 13.56 5.75 12.06
CA GLN A 209 14.51 4.64 12.05
C GLN A 209 14.83 4.15 13.49
N GLY A 210 14.74 2.84 13.69
CA GLY A 210 15.03 2.18 14.96
C GLY A 210 13.95 2.31 16.05
N ARG A 211 12.79 2.93 15.74
CA ARG A 211 11.71 3.12 16.73
C ARG A 211 10.45 2.32 16.44
N MET A 212 10.33 1.75 15.27
CA MET A 212 9.18 0.94 14.85
C MET A 212 9.65 -0.35 14.16
N SER A 213 8.71 -1.16 13.70
CA SER A 213 9.01 -2.42 13.04
C SER A 213 9.67 -2.21 11.66
N ASN A 214 10.71 -2.97 11.36
CA ASN A 214 11.29 -3.00 10.00
C ASN A 214 10.32 -3.60 8.96
N GLU A 215 9.34 -4.36 9.41
CA GLU A 215 8.35 -5.06 8.56
C GLU A 215 7.06 -4.26 8.40
N GLY A 216 6.85 -3.27 9.25
CA GLY A 216 5.66 -2.42 9.21
C GLY A 216 4.35 -3.18 9.47
N TRP A 217 4.33 -4.06 10.46
CA TRP A 217 3.15 -4.90 10.74
C TRP A 217 1.90 -4.08 11.06
N GLY A 218 2.03 -3.03 11.82
CA GLY A 218 0.92 -2.14 12.17
C GLY A 218 1.39 -0.80 12.68
N SER A 219 0.51 0.16 12.65
CA SER A 219 0.62 1.47 13.29
C SER A 219 -0.69 1.81 13.96
N CYS A 220 -0.71 2.85 14.78
CA CYS A 220 -1.92 3.24 15.51
C CYS A 220 -3.10 3.54 14.56
N VAL A 221 -2.83 4.16 13.42
CA VAL A 221 -3.86 4.52 12.43
C VAL A 221 -4.59 3.32 11.82
N VAL A 222 -4.01 2.12 11.86
CA VAL A 222 -4.65 0.89 11.32
C VAL A 222 -5.88 0.51 12.13
N CYS A 223 -5.84 0.71 13.46
CA CYS A 223 -6.94 0.37 14.37
C CYS A 223 -7.72 1.61 14.84
N GLN A 224 -7.10 2.77 14.81
CA GLN A 224 -7.66 4.04 15.28
C GLN A 224 -7.57 5.09 14.17
N PRO A 225 -8.34 4.95 13.08
CA PRO A 225 -8.34 5.95 12.02
C PRO A 225 -8.76 7.30 12.59
N ASP A 226 -8.10 8.37 12.14
CA ASP A 226 -8.33 9.74 12.59
C ASP A 226 -8.05 9.99 14.09
N GLY A 227 -7.34 9.09 14.78
CA GLY A 227 -6.99 9.26 16.19
C GLY A 227 -8.16 9.09 17.17
N ARG A 228 -9.19 8.35 16.78
CA ARG A 228 -10.39 8.07 17.58
C ARG A 228 -10.46 6.61 18.01
#